data_292d70bf40936b5e1d880b50ee06da61
#
_entry.id   292d70bf40936b5e1d880b50ee06da61
#
_cell.length_a   1.000
_cell.length_b   1.000
_cell.length_c   1.000
_cell.angle_alpha   90.00
_cell.angle_beta   90.00
_cell.angle_gamma   90.00
#
_symmetry.space_group_name_H-M   'P 1'
#
loop_
_entity.id
_entity.type
_entity.pdbx_description
1 polymer ?
#
loop_
_entity_poly.entity_id
_entity_poly.type
_entity_poly.pdbx_seq_one_letter_code
_entity_poly.pdbx_strand_id
1 'polypeptide(L)'
;VIKNGIPVAIVGKPNAGKSTLLNVLLEEEKAIVSEIAGTTRDAIEDEMIIDGILFRFIDTAGIRETSDIIESMGVSKTYEKIKQSSIVIYLFDVHEISSKELSGVITELKSHQSNAQLLIVGNKIDKEDIDYTKSEFSDIKEKIVFISAKNKTHIDELKKQLVTLFDNRTVNVSETIVTNARHANALQQTNNTLNKVMIGLNNNVTGDFLATDIRNALHYLGEITGEISSDDLLKNIFSKFCIGK
;
A
#
# COMPACT_ATOMS: atom_id res chain seq x y z
N VAL A 1 0.23 0.36 11.92
CA VAL A 1 0.51 0.77 10.52
C VAL A 1 -0.23 -0.14 9.55
N ILE A 2 -0.31 -1.46 9.79
CA ILE A 2 -0.90 -2.41 8.82
C ILE A 2 -2.43 -2.31 8.74
N LYS A 3 -3.14 -1.96 9.82
CA LYS A 3 -4.62 -1.82 9.81
C LYS A 3 -5.11 -0.58 9.04
N ASN A 4 -4.31 0.48 8.93
CA ASN A 4 -4.76 1.77 8.37
C ASN A 4 -4.09 2.11 7.03
N GLY A 5 -3.36 1.19 6.42
CA GLY A 5 -2.63 1.41 5.17
C GLY A 5 -1.45 2.39 5.29
N ILE A 6 -0.62 2.44 4.25
CA ILE A 6 0.53 3.34 4.15
C ILE A 6 0.06 4.66 3.55
N PRO A 7 0.13 5.78 4.28
CA PRO A 7 -0.31 7.06 3.75
C PRO A 7 0.65 7.57 2.66
N VAL A 8 0.10 7.80 1.46
CA VAL A 8 0.80 8.29 0.26
C VAL A 8 0.23 9.64 -0.14
N ALA A 9 1.07 10.63 -0.32
CA ALA A 9 0.69 11.90 -0.91
C ALA A 9 1.18 12.01 -2.35
N ILE A 10 0.34 12.50 -3.26
CA ILE A 10 0.75 12.87 -4.64
C ILE A 10 0.81 14.39 -4.70
N VAL A 11 1.99 14.92 -4.93
CA VAL A 11 2.26 16.36 -5.03
C VAL A 11 2.90 16.70 -6.38
N GLY A 12 2.77 17.95 -6.82
CA GLY A 12 3.32 18.41 -8.10
C GLY A 12 2.54 19.60 -8.65
N LYS A 13 3.11 20.29 -9.64
CA LYS A 13 2.49 21.44 -10.28
C LYS A 13 1.09 21.13 -10.83
N PRO A 14 0.22 22.12 -11.04
CA PRO A 14 -1.01 21.94 -11.82
C PRO A 14 -0.69 21.29 -13.18
N ASN A 15 -1.62 20.51 -13.69
CA ASN A 15 -1.50 19.81 -14.99
C ASN A 15 -0.35 18.77 -15.13
N ALA A 16 0.40 18.46 -14.06
CA ALA A 16 1.40 17.38 -14.08
C ALA A 16 0.78 15.98 -14.28
N GLY A 17 -0.55 15.85 -14.13
CA GLY A 17 -1.28 14.59 -14.33
C GLY A 17 -1.60 13.83 -13.07
N LYS A 18 -1.66 14.50 -11.91
CA LYS A 18 -1.95 13.89 -10.60
C LYS A 18 -3.26 13.12 -10.57
N SER A 19 -4.35 13.73 -11.05
CA SER A 19 -5.69 13.09 -11.10
C SER A 19 -5.70 11.91 -12.06
N THR A 20 -5.03 12.02 -13.21
CA THR A 20 -4.91 10.93 -14.18
C THR A 20 -4.15 9.75 -13.58
N LEU A 21 -3.02 10.01 -12.92
CA LEU A 21 -2.24 8.97 -12.25
C LEU A 21 -3.04 8.27 -11.16
N LEU A 22 -3.69 9.03 -10.28
CA LEU A 22 -4.53 8.47 -9.21
C LEU A 22 -5.63 7.57 -9.77
N ASN A 23 -6.34 8.03 -10.81
CA ASN A 23 -7.40 7.24 -11.44
C ASN A 23 -6.85 5.94 -12.05
N VAL A 24 -5.72 5.99 -12.75
CA VAL A 24 -5.08 4.80 -13.32
C VAL A 24 -4.71 3.78 -12.24
N LEU A 25 -4.12 4.25 -11.14
CA LEU A 25 -3.76 3.38 -10.02
C LEU A 25 -4.99 2.71 -9.41
N LEU A 26 -6.08 3.45 -9.22
CA LEU A 26 -7.32 2.95 -8.61
C LEU A 26 -8.18 2.09 -9.56
N GLU A 27 -8.18 2.37 -10.87
CA GLU A 27 -8.95 1.60 -11.86
C GLU A 27 -8.44 0.18 -12.01
N GLU A 28 -7.12 -0.01 -11.97
CA GLU A 28 -6.51 -1.34 -12.10
C GLU A 28 -6.89 -2.25 -10.93
N GLU A 29 -7.09 -1.70 -9.73
CA GLU A 29 -7.51 -2.47 -8.57
C GLU A 29 -8.99 -2.84 -8.61
N LYS A 30 -9.87 -1.96 -9.09
CA LYS A 30 -11.32 -2.26 -9.23
C LYS A 30 -11.58 -3.44 -10.17
N ALA A 31 -10.69 -3.70 -11.12
CA ALA A 31 -10.77 -4.86 -12.00
C ALA A 31 -10.50 -6.19 -11.27
N ILE A 32 -9.81 -6.16 -10.12
CA ILE A 32 -9.43 -7.35 -9.34
C ILE A 32 -10.41 -7.63 -8.20
N VAL A 33 -11.12 -6.61 -7.66
CA VAL A 33 -11.92 -6.69 -6.41
C VAL A 33 -13.44 -6.67 -6.66
N SER A 34 -13.94 -6.98 -7.85
CA SER A 34 -15.36 -6.81 -8.23
C SER A 34 -16.38 -7.72 -7.53
N GLU A 35 -16.07 -8.44 -6.45
CA GLU A 35 -17.02 -9.39 -5.80
C GLU A 35 -17.33 -9.17 -4.31
N ILE A 36 -16.92 -8.10 -3.68
CA ILE A 36 -17.33 -7.83 -2.28
C ILE A 36 -18.11 -6.51 -2.22
N ALA A 37 -19.44 -6.62 -2.38
CA ALA A 37 -20.38 -5.53 -2.10
C ALA A 37 -20.50 -5.34 -0.57
N GLY A 38 -20.13 -4.17 -0.07
CA GLY A 38 -20.44 -3.77 1.31
C GLY A 38 -19.34 -3.05 2.08
N THR A 39 -18.80 -1.95 1.56
CA THR A 39 -18.12 -0.96 2.39
C THR A 39 -18.74 0.41 2.14
N THR A 40 -19.38 0.94 3.18
CA THR A 40 -19.95 2.29 3.25
C THR A 40 -18.89 3.33 2.89
N ARG A 41 -19.23 4.18 1.90
CA ARG A 41 -18.48 5.34 1.47
C ARG A 41 -18.55 6.44 2.54
N ASP A 42 -17.60 6.41 3.48
CA ASP A 42 -17.29 7.52 4.36
C ASP A 42 -15.77 7.64 4.48
N ALA A 43 -15.08 7.93 3.36
CA ALA A 43 -13.69 8.35 3.44
C ALA A 43 -13.27 9.15 2.21
N ILE A 44 -12.72 10.30 2.46
CA ILE A 44 -12.06 11.26 1.56
C ILE A 44 -10.74 10.67 0.99
N GLU A 45 -10.44 9.40 1.26
CA GLU A 45 -9.17 8.74 0.97
C GLU A 45 -9.41 7.52 0.07
N ASP A 46 -8.60 7.41 -0.97
CA ASP A 46 -8.63 6.28 -1.90
C ASP A 46 -7.55 5.26 -1.47
N GLU A 47 -7.91 3.99 -1.47
CA GLU A 47 -7.06 2.89 -1.04
C GLU A 47 -6.72 1.98 -2.21
N MET A 48 -5.53 1.38 -2.19
CA MET A 48 -5.04 0.45 -3.20
C MET A 48 -4.13 -0.60 -2.56
N ILE A 49 -4.27 -1.86 -2.97
CA ILE A 49 -3.41 -2.95 -2.52
C ILE A 49 -2.41 -3.30 -3.63
N ILE A 50 -1.11 -3.23 -3.34
CA ILE A 50 -0.04 -3.66 -4.23
C ILE A 50 0.78 -4.73 -3.51
N ASP A 51 0.89 -5.92 -4.08
CA ASP A 51 1.63 -7.06 -3.51
C ASP A 51 1.24 -7.35 -2.04
N GLY A 52 -0.06 -7.23 -1.71
CA GLY A 52 -0.59 -7.45 -0.37
C GLY A 52 -0.36 -6.31 0.62
N ILE A 53 0.20 -5.18 0.18
CA ILE A 53 0.44 -3.99 1.00
C ILE A 53 -0.63 -2.95 0.69
N LEU A 54 -1.35 -2.49 1.72
CA LEU A 54 -2.37 -1.45 1.59
C LEU A 54 -1.71 -0.06 1.55
N PHE A 55 -1.89 0.66 0.45
CA PHE A 55 -1.51 2.06 0.27
C PHE A 55 -2.77 2.92 0.31
N ARG A 56 -2.74 4.01 1.07
CA ARG A 56 -3.85 4.93 1.25
C ARG A 56 -3.46 6.32 0.75
N PHE A 57 -4.09 6.77 -0.33
CA PHE A 57 -3.83 8.08 -0.91
C PHE A 57 -4.58 9.15 -0.13
N ILE A 58 -3.84 10.06 0.49
CA ILE A 58 -4.40 11.12 1.34
C ILE A 58 -4.82 12.34 0.51
N ASP A 59 -5.94 12.97 0.92
CA ASP A 59 -6.49 14.20 0.33
C ASP A 59 -6.71 14.12 -1.19
N THR A 60 -7.34 13.05 -1.62
CA THR A 60 -7.64 12.80 -3.04
C THR A 60 -8.71 13.76 -3.59
N ALA A 61 -9.53 14.36 -2.73
CA ALA A 61 -10.53 15.38 -3.12
C ALA A 61 -9.87 16.58 -3.81
N GLY A 62 -8.78 17.11 -3.23
CA GLY A 62 -8.03 18.21 -3.84
C GLY A 62 -7.27 17.84 -5.12
N ILE A 63 -7.10 16.53 -5.38
CA ILE A 63 -6.51 16.02 -6.64
C ILE A 63 -7.59 15.91 -7.73
N ARG A 64 -8.83 15.58 -7.34
CA ARG A 64 -9.96 15.40 -8.28
C ARG A 64 -10.63 16.69 -8.70
N GLU A 65 -10.66 17.67 -7.81
CA GLU A 65 -11.17 19.01 -8.11
C GLU A 65 -10.09 19.82 -8.82
N THR A 66 -10.03 19.71 -10.15
CA THR A 66 -9.22 20.58 -11.01
C THR A 66 -9.91 21.93 -11.16
N SER A 67 -9.89 22.75 -10.12
CA SER A 67 -10.23 24.17 -10.26
C SER A 67 -8.99 24.99 -9.96
N ASP A 68 -8.55 25.72 -10.96
CA ASP A 68 -7.38 26.62 -11.04
C ASP A 68 -7.40 27.83 -10.08
N ILE A 69 -8.01 27.70 -8.92
CA ILE A 69 -8.11 28.79 -7.96
C ILE A 69 -7.34 28.42 -6.70
N ILE A 70 -6.28 29.18 -6.45
CA ILE A 70 -5.49 29.28 -5.22
C ILE A 70 -4.07 28.70 -5.32
N GLU A 71 -3.25 29.36 -6.11
CA GLU A 71 -1.80 29.14 -6.14
C GLU A 71 -1.08 29.63 -4.87
N SER A 72 -1.65 30.57 -4.11
CA SER A 72 -1.03 31.15 -2.91
C SER A 72 -1.40 30.47 -1.58
N MET A 73 -2.51 29.71 -1.52
CA MET A 73 -2.87 28.87 -0.35
C MET A 73 -2.36 27.42 -0.47
N GLY A 74 -1.83 27.02 -1.64
CA GLY A 74 -1.45 25.64 -1.93
C GLY A 74 -0.17 25.17 -1.23
N VAL A 75 0.76 26.06 -0.94
CA VAL A 75 2.08 25.69 -0.40
C VAL A 75 1.98 25.13 1.03
N SER A 76 1.25 25.80 1.92
CA SER A 76 1.09 25.35 3.31
C SER A 76 0.34 24.01 3.39
N LYS A 77 -0.73 23.83 2.60
CA LYS A 77 -1.48 22.57 2.53
C LYS A 77 -0.64 21.43 1.95
N THR A 78 0.20 21.72 0.98
CA THR A 78 1.13 20.70 0.42
C THR A 78 2.10 20.21 1.48
N TYR A 79 2.65 21.09 2.31
CA TYR A 79 3.54 20.68 3.41
C TYR A 79 2.82 19.90 4.51
N GLU A 80 1.55 20.21 4.81
CA GLU A 80 0.76 19.41 5.75
C GLU A 80 0.55 17.99 5.23
N LYS A 81 0.24 17.81 3.94
CA LYS A 81 0.13 16.49 3.29
C LYS A 81 1.44 15.71 3.37
N ILE A 82 2.57 16.37 3.08
CA ILE A 82 3.90 15.76 3.18
C ILE A 82 4.17 15.27 4.59
N LYS A 83 3.82 16.06 5.62
CA LYS A 83 4.02 15.67 7.03
C LYS A 83 3.16 14.49 7.46
N GLN A 84 1.97 14.32 6.89
CA GLN A 84 1.04 13.23 7.21
C GLN A 84 1.32 11.95 6.42
N SER A 85 2.14 12.03 5.37
CA SER A 85 2.45 10.91 4.50
C SER A 85 3.68 10.12 4.96
N SER A 86 3.71 8.85 4.60
CA SER A 86 4.88 7.98 4.73
C SER A 86 5.69 7.94 3.43
N ILE A 87 5.01 8.14 2.31
CA ILE A 87 5.61 8.22 0.97
C ILE A 87 5.03 9.46 0.30
N VAL A 88 5.89 10.24 -0.32
CA VAL A 88 5.53 11.39 -1.16
C VAL A 88 5.90 11.09 -2.59
N ILE A 89 4.92 11.05 -3.47
CA ILE A 89 5.12 11.00 -4.92
C ILE A 89 5.18 12.45 -5.43
N TYR A 90 6.36 12.90 -5.84
CA TYR A 90 6.48 14.15 -6.58
C TYR A 90 6.31 13.89 -8.07
N LEU A 91 5.18 14.29 -8.63
CA LEU A 91 4.82 14.12 -10.03
C LEU A 91 5.10 15.40 -10.81
N PHE A 92 5.87 15.30 -11.89
CA PHE A 92 6.15 16.43 -12.77
C PHE A 92 5.93 16.06 -14.25
N ASP A 93 5.62 17.06 -15.06
CA ASP A 93 5.61 16.95 -16.53
C ASP A 93 7.04 17.09 -17.03
N VAL A 94 7.54 16.07 -17.75
CA VAL A 94 8.92 16.05 -18.25
C VAL A 94 9.21 17.18 -19.26
N HIS A 95 8.17 17.80 -19.83
CA HIS A 95 8.30 18.91 -20.80
C HIS A 95 8.22 20.31 -20.15
N GLU A 96 7.83 20.38 -18.87
CA GLU A 96 7.58 21.67 -18.20
C GLU A 96 8.62 22.03 -17.13
N ILE A 97 9.61 21.16 -16.87
CA ILE A 97 10.61 21.39 -15.84
C ILE A 97 12.01 20.98 -16.35
N SER A 98 13.00 21.83 -16.15
CA SER A 98 14.38 21.51 -16.42
C SER A 98 15.01 20.68 -15.30
N SER A 99 16.10 19.95 -15.59
CA SER A 99 16.88 19.20 -14.58
C SER A 99 17.30 20.08 -13.41
N LYS A 100 17.72 21.32 -13.67
CA LYS A 100 18.12 22.29 -12.64
C LYS A 100 16.98 22.70 -11.72
N GLU A 101 15.79 22.98 -12.27
CA GLU A 101 14.59 23.30 -11.48
C GLU A 101 14.14 22.12 -10.66
N LEU A 102 14.16 20.91 -11.25
CA LEU A 102 13.84 19.68 -10.56
C LEU A 102 14.76 19.45 -9.35
N SER A 103 16.07 19.66 -9.51
CA SER A 103 17.05 19.56 -8.42
C SER A 103 16.71 20.52 -7.27
N GLY A 104 16.29 21.76 -7.59
CA GLY A 104 15.82 22.73 -6.59
C GLY A 104 14.62 22.24 -5.82
N VAL A 105 13.60 21.76 -6.53
CA VAL A 105 12.38 21.19 -5.90
C VAL A 105 12.67 19.99 -5.03
N ILE A 106 13.53 19.07 -5.48
CA ILE A 106 13.94 17.91 -4.68
C ILE A 106 14.60 18.35 -3.37
N THR A 107 15.48 19.34 -3.44
CA THR A 107 16.18 19.88 -2.26
C THR A 107 15.18 20.50 -1.28
N GLU A 108 14.22 21.27 -1.79
CA GLU A 108 13.17 21.88 -0.99
C GLU A 108 12.27 20.82 -0.34
N LEU A 109 11.79 19.83 -1.10
CA LEU A 109 10.98 18.75 -0.56
C LEU A 109 11.72 17.99 0.55
N LYS A 110 13.00 17.68 0.36
CA LYS A 110 13.83 17.01 1.37
C LYS A 110 14.02 17.84 2.62
N SER A 111 14.11 19.16 2.52
CA SER A 111 14.26 20.05 3.69
C SER A 111 12.99 20.08 4.58
N HIS A 112 11.81 19.82 4.01
CA HIS A 112 10.53 19.81 4.72
C HIS A 112 10.06 18.41 5.12
N GLN A 113 10.76 17.35 4.66
CA GLN A 113 10.49 15.97 5.04
C GLN A 113 11.12 15.64 6.39
N SER A 114 10.31 15.25 7.37
CA SER A 114 10.86 14.70 8.62
C SER A 114 11.06 13.18 8.55
N ASN A 115 10.14 12.42 7.94
CA ASN A 115 10.20 10.94 7.91
C ASN A 115 9.59 10.30 6.65
N ALA A 116 9.07 11.07 5.70
CA ALA A 116 8.49 10.51 4.48
C ALA A 116 9.57 10.14 3.45
N GLN A 117 9.36 9.07 2.69
CA GLN A 117 10.23 8.72 1.56
C GLN A 117 9.76 9.44 0.30
N LEU A 118 10.69 9.99 -0.49
CA LEU A 118 10.40 10.72 -1.72
C LEU A 118 10.54 9.80 -2.93
N LEU A 119 9.49 9.71 -3.73
CA LEU A 119 9.47 9.06 -5.03
C LEU A 119 9.27 10.12 -6.12
N ILE A 120 10.25 10.25 -7.01
CA ILE A 120 10.23 11.24 -8.08
C ILE A 120 9.70 10.57 -9.33
N VAL A 121 8.67 11.15 -9.93
CA VAL A 121 7.96 10.56 -11.08
C VAL A 121 7.84 11.58 -12.20
N GLY A 122 8.49 11.31 -13.34
CA GLY A 122 8.36 12.07 -14.57
C GLY A 122 7.22 11.52 -15.42
N ASN A 123 6.19 12.34 -15.66
CA ASN A 123 5.01 11.96 -16.43
C ASN A 123 5.01 12.53 -17.83
N LYS A 124 4.15 11.98 -18.69
CA LYS A 124 3.90 12.37 -20.08
C LYS A 124 5.03 12.03 -21.05
N ILE A 125 5.75 10.93 -20.80
CA ILE A 125 6.78 10.42 -21.72
C ILE A 125 6.20 9.94 -23.08
N ASP A 126 4.88 9.95 -23.24
CA ASP A 126 4.21 9.61 -24.49
C ASP A 126 4.38 10.65 -25.60
N LYS A 127 4.96 11.79 -25.30
CA LYS A 127 5.14 12.89 -26.25
C LYS A 127 6.52 12.95 -26.91
N GLU A 128 7.51 12.26 -26.34
CA GLU A 128 8.90 12.27 -26.81
C GLU A 128 9.58 10.91 -26.63
N ASP A 129 10.78 10.77 -27.19
CA ASP A 129 11.61 9.60 -27.00
C ASP A 129 12.08 9.49 -25.53
N ILE A 130 11.88 8.31 -24.94
CA ILE A 130 12.19 8.07 -23.53
C ILE A 130 13.68 8.17 -23.22
N ASP A 131 14.54 7.80 -24.17
CA ASP A 131 15.99 7.82 -23.96
C ASP A 131 16.50 9.27 -24.00
N TYR A 132 15.90 10.11 -24.84
CA TYR A 132 16.16 11.55 -24.83
C TYR A 132 15.74 12.16 -23.49
N THR A 133 14.48 11.90 -23.06
CA THR A 133 13.96 12.37 -21.78
C THR A 133 14.85 11.96 -20.61
N LYS A 134 15.29 10.70 -20.56
CA LYS A 134 16.20 10.22 -19.50
C LYS A 134 17.54 10.95 -19.52
N SER A 135 18.07 11.29 -20.70
CA SER A 135 19.34 12.00 -20.81
C SER A 135 19.27 13.42 -20.26
N GLU A 136 18.15 14.11 -20.39
CA GLU A 136 17.94 15.47 -19.82
C GLU A 136 18.01 15.49 -18.30
N PHE A 137 17.62 14.41 -17.64
CA PHE A 137 17.60 14.30 -16.18
C PHE A 137 18.75 13.46 -15.63
N SER A 138 19.77 13.16 -16.44
CA SER A 138 20.94 12.34 -16.05
C SER A 138 21.75 12.91 -14.89
N ASP A 139 21.73 14.22 -14.70
CA ASP A 139 22.43 14.92 -13.61
C ASP A 139 21.73 14.77 -12.24
N ILE A 140 20.49 14.32 -12.22
CA ILE A 140 19.73 14.08 -10.99
C ILE A 140 20.20 12.77 -10.36
N LYS A 141 20.67 12.85 -9.11
CA LYS A 141 21.19 11.69 -8.36
C LYS A 141 20.09 10.75 -7.89
N GLU A 142 18.91 11.28 -7.67
CA GLU A 142 17.74 10.55 -7.23
C GLU A 142 17.18 9.71 -8.38
N LYS A 143 16.68 8.51 -8.04
CA LYS A 143 15.99 7.68 -9.02
C LYS A 143 14.69 8.33 -9.45
N ILE A 144 14.53 8.54 -10.76
CA ILE A 144 13.29 9.02 -11.37
C ILE A 144 12.59 7.84 -12.05
N VAL A 145 11.30 7.67 -11.81
CA VAL A 145 10.44 6.75 -12.54
C VAL A 145 9.73 7.54 -13.64
N PHE A 146 9.98 7.17 -14.89
CA PHE A 146 9.37 7.83 -16.04
C PHE A 146 8.14 7.06 -16.51
N ILE A 147 6.97 7.74 -16.55
CA ILE A 147 5.67 7.14 -16.87
C ILE A 147 4.89 7.92 -17.92
N SER A 148 3.93 7.26 -18.55
CA SER A 148 2.77 7.93 -19.14
C SER A 148 1.52 7.47 -18.40
N ALA A 149 0.96 8.31 -17.55
CA ALA A 149 -0.29 8.02 -16.90
C ALA A 149 -1.44 7.89 -17.91
N LYS A 150 -1.43 8.68 -18.98
CA LYS A 150 -2.43 8.62 -20.05
C LYS A 150 -2.44 7.28 -20.78
N ASN A 151 -1.26 6.78 -21.15
CA ASN A 151 -1.11 5.53 -21.91
C ASN A 151 -0.86 4.31 -21.03
N LYS A 152 -0.90 4.49 -19.70
CA LYS A 152 -0.62 3.45 -18.69
C LYS A 152 0.77 2.80 -18.86
N THR A 153 1.75 3.56 -19.40
CA THR A 153 3.11 3.06 -19.64
C THR A 153 3.93 3.16 -18.35
N HIS A 154 4.67 2.10 -18.00
CA HIS A 154 5.55 1.96 -16.82
C HIS A 154 4.85 2.13 -15.47
N ILE A 155 3.52 1.94 -15.40
CA ILE A 155 2.77 1.98 -14.13
C ILE A 155 3.20 0.84 -13.20
N ASP A 156 3.48 -0.35 -13.74
CA ASP A 156 3.98 -1.48 -12.94
C ASP A 156 5.36 -1.20 -12.33
N GLU A 157 6.22 -0.42 -13.00
CA GLU A 157 7.49 0.03 -12.43
C GLU A 157 7.26 0.97 -11.25
N LEU A 158 6.33 1.91 -11.38
CA LEU A 158 5.93 2.79 -10.29
C LEU A 158 5.42 2.01 -9.08
N LYS A 159 4.56 1.02 -9.29
CA LYS A 159 4.05 0.13 -8.23
C LYS A 159 5.18 -0.62 -7.52
N LYS A 160 6.10 -1.21 -8.28
CA LYS A 160 7.28 -1.90 -7.71
C LYS A 160 8.14 -0.95 -6.87
N GLN A 161 8.29 0.31 -7.28
CA GLN A 161 9.04 1.28 -6.49
C GLN A 161 8.33 1.63 -5.19
N LEU A 162 6.99 1.75 -5.17
CA LEU A 162 6.22 1.96 -3.93
C LEU A 162 6.43 0.82 -2.94
N VAL A 163 6.39 -0.44 -3.40
CA VAL A 163 6.69 -1.62 -2.57
C VAL A 163 8.13 -1.59 -2.05
N THR A 164 9.11 -1.29 -2.92
CA THR A 164 10.52 -1.20 -2.53
C THR A 164 10.77 -0.14 -1.45
N LEU A 165 10.11 1.01 -1.56
CA LEU A 165 10.20 2.07 -0.55
C LEU A 165 9.60 1.63 0.80
N PHE A 166 8.54 0.85 0.77
CA PHE A 166 7.99 0.25 1.99
C PHE A 166 8.97 -0.74 2.63
N ASP A 167 9.55 -1.66 1.85
CA ASP A 167 10.49 -2.65 2.35
C ASP A 167 11.73 -2.00 2.96
N ASN A 168 12.30 -0.99 2.32
CA ASN A 168 13.43 -0.22 2.83
C ASN A 168 13.11 0.51 4.15
N ARG A 169 11.85 0.91 4.35
CA ARG A 169 11.39 1.50 5.61
C ARG A 169 11.29 0.46 6.72
N THR A 170 10.84 -0.74 6.40
CA THR A 170 10.73 -1.84 7.37
C THR A 170 12.09 -2.33 7.84
N VAL A 171 13.11 -2.28 6.99
CA VAL A 171 14.51 -2.61 7.36
C VAL A 171 15.07 -1.62 8.39
N ASN A 172 14.67 -0.34 8.35
CA ASN A 172 15.12 0.69 9.29
C ASN A 172 14.31 0.72 10.60
N VAL A 173 13.16 0.01 10.66
CA VAL A 173 12.31 -0.09 11.85
C VAL A 173 12.26 -1.57 12.24
N SER A 174 13.20 -1.99 13.07
CA SER A 174 13.38 -3.38 13.52
C SER A 174 12.13 -4.06 14.09
N GLU A 175 11.11 -3.30 14.50
CA GLU A 175 9.85 -3.83 15.02
C GLU A 175 8.89 -4.33 13.93
N THR A 176 8.93 -3.80 12.70
CA THR A 176 7.95 -4.14 11.65
C THR A 176 8.34 -5.43 10.90
N ILE A 177 9.64 -5.70 10.73
CA ILE A 177 10.14 -6.95 10.12
C ILE A 177 9.81 -8.14 11.02
N VAL A 178 9.97 -7.98 12.35
CA VAL A 178 9.63 -9.00 13.33
C VAL A 178 8.14 -9.33 13.30
N THR A 179 7.28 -8.32 13.10
CA THR A 179 5.82 -8.53 13.03
C THR A 179 5.41 -9.30 11.77
N ASN A 180 5.95 -8.97 10.61
CA ASN A 180 5.63 -9.69 9.36
C ASN A 180 6.16 -11.13 9.35
N ALA A 181 7.40 -11.35 9.77
CA ALA A 181 7.98 -12.69 9.90
C ALA A 181 7.23 -13.52 10.95
N ARG A 182 6.81 -12.93 12.06
CA ARG A 182 6.00 -13.57 13.08
C ARG A 182 4.62 -13.95 12.57
N HIS A 183 3.93 -13.03 11.84
CA HIS A 183 2.63 -13.32 11.24
C HIS A 183 2.73 -14.40 10.15
N ALA A 184 3.75 -14.34 9.29
CA ALA A 184 4.00 -15.37 8.29
C ALA A 184 4.24 -16.75 8.94
N ASN A 185 5.05 -16.80 10.01
CA ASN A 185 5.26 -18.03 10.76
C ASN A 185 3.97 -18.53 11.43
N ALA A 186 3.20 -17.65 12.06
CA ALA A 186 1.92 -18.00 12.67
C ALA A 186 0.92 -18.54 11.64
N LEU A 187 0.81 -17.95 10.45
CA LEU A 187 -0.01 -18.47 9.35
C LEU A 187 0.47 -19.82 8.86
N GLN A 188 1.78 -20.01 8.74
CA GLN A 188 2.35 -21.31 8.34
C GLN A 188 2.09 -22.41 9.38
N GLN A 189 2.23 -22.10 10.67
CA GLN A 189 1.88 -23.04 11.75
C GLN A 189 0.38 -23.37 11.75
N THR A 190 -0.48 -22.36 11.54
CA THR A 190 -1.92 -22.57 11.36
C THR A 190 -2.22 -23.52 10.22
N ASN A 191 -1.66 -23.28 9.04
CA ASN A 191 -1.85 -24.12 7.85
C ASN A 191 -1.39 -25.57 8.10
N ASN A 192 -0.20 -25.74 8.69
CA ASN A 192 0.33 -27.06 9.03
C ASN A 192 -0.58 -27.82 10.01
N THR A 193 -1.13 -27.12 10.99
CA THR A 193 -2.02 -27.69 12.00
C THR A 193 -3.38 -28.06 11.42
N LEU A 194 -3.96 -27.21 10.56
CA LEU A 194 -5.20 -27.51 9.85
C LEU A 194 -5.05 -28.71 8.90
N ASN A 195 -3.90 -28.87 8.25
CA ASN A 195 -3.61 -30.06 7.45
C ASN A 195 -3.59 -31.33 8.30
N LYS A 196 -3.08 -31.30 9.56
CA LYS A 196 -3.16 -32.43 10.48
C LYS A 196 -4.61 -32.73 10.84
N VAL A 197 -5.44 -31.74 11.08
CA VAL A 197 -6.88 -31.93 11.30
C VAL A 197 -7.53 -32.63 10.11
N MET A 198 -7.25 -32.18 8.88
CA MET A 198 -7.79 -32.82 7.67
C MET A 198 -7.36 -34.27 7.52
N ILE A 199 -6.08 -34.57 7.77
CA ILE A 199 -5.57 -35.96 7.76
C ILE A 199 -6.23 -36.78 8.85
N GLY A 200 -6.39 -36.22 10.05
CA GLY A 200 -7.04 -36.90 11.19
C GLY A 200 -8.51 -37.23 10.91
N LEU A 201 -9.25 -36.31 10.29
CA LEU A 201 -10.64 -36.53 9.86
C LEU A 201 -10.72 -37.69 8.85
N ASN A 202 -9.86 -37.72 7.86
CA ASN A 202 -9.84 -38.78 6.86
C ASN A 202 -9.44 -40.15 7.43
N ASN A 203 -8.68 -40.17 8.53
CA ASN A 203 -8.24 -41.39 9.20
C ASN A 203 -9.12 -41.80 10.42
N ASN A 204 -10.29 -41.15 10.60
CA ASN A 204 -11.21 -41.41 11.71
C ASN A 204 -10.55 -41.28 13.11
N VAL A 205 -9.63 -40.33 13.27
CA VAL A 205 -9.01 -40.02 14.57
C VAL A 205 -10.08 -39.49 15.52
N THR A 206 -9.99 -39.83 16.79
CA THR A 206 -10.97 -39.45 17.82
C THR A 206 -11.05 -37.92 17.99
N GLY A 207 -12.25 -37.41 18.32
CA GLY A 207 -12.54 -35.97 18.41
C GLY A 207 -11.62 -35.19 19.37
N ASP A 208 -11.11 -35.83 20.42
CA ASP A 208 -10.22 -35.18 21.40
C ASP A 208 -8.88 -34.73 20.80
N PHE A 209 -8.30 -35.60 19.92
CA PHE A 209 -7.07 -35.20 19.22
C PHE A 209 -7.31 -34.11 18.19
N LEU A 210 -8.41 -34.19 17.44
CA LEU A 210 -8.81 -33.14 16.50
C LEU A 210 -9.08 -31.82 17.21
N ALA A 211 -9.72 -31.84 18.37
CA ALA A 211 -9.96 -30.64 19.18
C ALA A 211 -8.67 -29.97 19.63
N THR A 212 -7.64 -30.76 19.96
CA THR A 212 -6.33 -30.22 20.33
C THR A 212 -5.64 -29.52 19.15
N ASP A 213 -5.68 -30.12 17.96
CA ASP A 213 -5.10 -29.50 16.78
C ASP A 213 -5.86 -28.22 16.36
N ILE A 214 -7.19 -28.23 16.47
CA ILE A 214 -8.01 -27.02 16.22
C ILE A 214 -7.64 -25.89 17.21
N ARG A 215 -7.45 -26.20 18.50
CA ARG A 215 -7.01 -25.20 19.49
C ARG A 215 -5.66 -24.61 19.15
N ASN A 216 -4.71 -25.45 18.72
CA ASN A 216 -3.40 -24.99 18.30
C ASN A 216 -3.49 -24.07 17.07
N ALA A 217 -4.31 -24.40 16.06
CA ALA A 217 -4.53 -23.55 14.90
C ALA A 217 -5.12 -22.18 15.31
N LEU A 218 -6.12 -22.16 16.20
CA LEU A 218 -6.71 -20.95 16.75
C LEU A 218 -5.69 -20.12 17.56
N HIS A 219 -4.82 -20.78 18.33
CA HIS A 219 -3.75 -20.11 19.06
C HIS A 219 -2.82 -19.35 18.12
N TYR A 220 -2.33 -19.99 17.05
CA TYR A 220 -1.47 -19.31 16.07
C TYR A 220 -2.18 -18.14 15.36
N LEU A 221 -3.47 -18.29 15.01
CA LEU A 221 -4.24 -17.18 14.44
C LEU A 221 -4.37 -16.01 15.40
N GLY A 222 -4.57 -16.29 16.68
CA GLY A 222 -4.69 -15.27 17.69
C GLY A 222 -3.40 -14.49 17.98
N GLU A 223 -2.26 -15.07 17.70
CA GLU A 223 -0.99 -14.32 17.73
C GLU A 223 -0.96 -13.18 16.70
N ILE A 224 -1.75 -13.29 15.62
CA ILE A 224 -1.86 -12.28 14.56
C ILE A 224 -2.87 -11.20 14.95
N THR A 225 -4.05 -11.60 15.45
CA THR A 225 -5.16 -10.68 15.73
C THR A 225 -5.02 -9.95 17.06
N GLY A 226 -4.16 -10.46 17.96
CA GLY A 226 -4.04 -9.95 19.32
C GLY A 226 -5.27 -10.22 20.20
N GLU A 227 -6.25 -10.95 19.68
CA GLU A 227 -7.44 -11.40 20.41
C GLU A 227 -7.51 -12.91 20.40
N ILE A 228 -7.40 -13.54 21.56
CA ILE A 228 -7.94 -14.87 21.75
C ILE A 228 -8.61 -14.98 23.11
N SER A 229 -9.93 -15.08 23.07
CA SER A 229 -10.63 -15.92 24.01
C SER A 229 -10.92 -17.26 23.32
N SER A 230 -10.01 -18.21 23.45
CA SER A 230 -10.13 -19.55 22.89
C SER A 230 -11.35 -20.33 23.39
N ASP A 231 -11.92 -19.95 24.52
CA ASP A 231 -13.06 -20.65 25.14
C ASP A 231 -14.43 -20.33 24.46
N ASP A 232 -14.62 -19.14 23.93
CA ASP A 232 -15.91 -18.76 23.34
C ASP A 232 -16.11 -19.33 21.93
N LEU A 233 -15.04 -19.43 21.14
CA LEU A 233 -15.09 -20.03 19.79
C LEU A 233 -15.30 -21.56 19.86
N LEU A 234 -14.65 -22.22 20.82
CA LEU A 234 -14.80 -23.66 21.01
C LEU A 234 -16.17 -24.03 21.54
N LYS A 235 -16.74 -23.25 22.45
CA LYS A 235 -18.15 -23.42 22.89
C LYS A 235 -19.13 -23.34 21.73
N ASN A 236 -18.93 -22.42 20.79
CA ASN A 236 -19.78 -22.27 19.60
C ASN A 236 -19.65 -23.42 18.61
N ILE A 237 -18.44 -23.95 18.40
CA ILE A 237 -18.21 -25.09 17.50
C ILE A 237 -18.81 -26.36 18.10
N PHE A 238 -18.52 -26.66 19.36
CA PHE A 238 -19.01 -27.89 20.01
C PHE A 238 -20.49 -27.86 20.37
N SER A 239 -21.11 -26.69 20.57
CA SER A 239 -22.55 -26.57 20.78
C SER A 239 -23.38 -26.91 19.54
N LYS A 240 -22.79 -26.84 18.34
CA LYS A 240 -23.44 -27.16 17.06
C LYS A 240 -23.15 -28.59 16.57
N PHE A 241 -22.13 -29.25 17.12
CA PHE A 241 -21.91 -30.68 16.90
C PHE A 241 -22.64 -31.43 18.00
N CYS A 242 -23.83 -31.95 17.71
CA CYS A 242 -24.45 -33.00 18.55
C CYS A 242 -23.48 -34.20 18.55
N ILE A 243 -22.59 -34.26 19.53
CA ILE A 243 -21.84 -35.48 19.84
C ILE A 243 -22.87 -36.40 20.49
N GLY A 244 -23.28 -37.37 19.72
CA GLY A 244 -24.33 -38.32 20.04
C GLY A 244 -24.17 -38.99 21.39
N LYS A 245 -25.36 -39.32 21.91
CA LYS A 245 -25.51 -40.34 22.91
C LYS A 245 -24.95 -41.71 22.44
#